data_0c66db6c677e595fe6c46806d749b323
#
_entry.id   0c66db6c677e595fe6c46806d749b323
#
_cell.length_a   1.000
_cell.length_b   1.000
_cell.length_c   1.000
_cell.angle_alpha   90.00
_cell.angle_beta   90.00
_cell.angle_gamma   90.00
#
_symmetry.space_group_name_H-M   'P 1'
#
loop_
_entity.id
_entity.type
_entity.pdbx_description
1 polymer ?
#
loop_
_entity_poly.entity_id
_entity_poly.type
_entity_poly.pdbx_seq_one_letter_code
_entity_poly.pdbx_strand_id
1 'polypeptide(L)'
;KYGRNQEGKEVFLDTVSAFMAPGYFTESLGLEYKLDKAFSLRLGTGTARQTLVLNNKIAPKEGGSEVYGVEPGKKFRNDLAFQITANLDRNLSQNLNLKARYNLFADYKDVTDPDQRLDVTVTAKITKLVSVTASGVVFYDPDQQNGRVQFSQALSMGLIYSLPK
;
A
#
# COMPACT_ATOMS: atom_id res chain seq x y z
N LYS A 1 -14.91 -5.72 12.75
CA LYS A 1 -16.06 -5.16 12.01
C LYS A 1 -17.23 -5.04 12.98
N TYR A 2 -17.83 -3.86 13.03
CA TYR A 2 -19.03 -3.60 13.80
C TYR A 2 -20.24 -3.46 12.87
N GLY A 3 -21.40 -3.83 13.34
CA GLY A 3 -22.68 -3.64 12.64
C GLY A 3 -23.76 -3.24 13.65
N ARG A 4 -24.95 -2.89 13.18
CA ARG A 4 -26.09 -2.58 14.03
C ARG A 4 -27.03 -3.76 14.10
N ASN A 5 -27.49 -4.08 15.32
CA ASN A 5 -28.55 -5.07 15.51
C ASN A 5 -29.93 -4.46 15.17
N GLN A 6 -31.00 -5.24 15.27
CA GLN A 6 -32.37 -4.80 15.00
C GLN A 6 -32.84 -3.66 15.92
N GLU A 7 -32.21 -3.47 17.06
CA GLU A 7 -32.46 -2.39 18.03
C GLU A 7 -31.60 -1.14 17.79
N GLY A 8 -30.79 -1.10 16.69
CA GLY A 8 -29.92 0.03 16.34
C GLY A 8 -28.63 0.17 17.15
N LYS A 9 -28.34 -0.77 18.08
CA LYS A 9 -27.10 -0.77 18.87
C LYS A 9 -25.95 -1.34 18.06
N GLU A 10 -24.78 -0.73 18.22
CA GLU A 10 -23.54 -1.27 17.63
C GLU A 10 -23.18 -2.60 18.31
N VAL A 11 -23.06 -3.66 17.50
CA VAL A 11 -22.63 -4.98 17.95
C VAL A 11 -21.37 -5.38 17.18
N PHE A 12 -20.46 -6.06 17.88
CA PHE A 12 -19.29 -6.66 17.27
C PHE A 12 -19.73 -7.84 16.43
N LEU A 13 -19.50 -7.77 15.10
CA LEU A 13 -19.89 -8.82 14.16
C LEU A 13 -18.77 -9.83 13.98
N ASP A 14 -17.55 -9.34 13.69
CA ASP A 14 -16.43 -10.22 13.39
C ASP A 14 -15.08 -9.48 13.47
N THR A 15 -14.01 -10.26 13.74
CA THR A 15 -12.63 -9.78 13.67
C THR A 15 -12.11 -9.97 12.24
N VAL A 16 -11.95 -8.88 11.50
CA VAL A 16 -11.45 -8.91 10.12
C VAL A 16 -9.93 -8.77 10.03
N SER A 17 -9.28 -8.19 11.04
CA SER A 17 -7.82 -8.09 11.11
C SER A 17 -7.34 -8.12 12.55
N ALA A 18 -6.13 -8.62 12.79
CA ALA A 18 -5.45 -8.68 14.07
C ALA A 18 -3.94 -8.61 13.83
N PHE A 19 -3.14 -8.65 14.91
CA PHE A 19 -1.69 -8.72 14.77
C PHE A 19 -1.28 -9.92 13.92
N MET A 20 -0.47 -9.68 12.86
CA MET A 20 -0.02 -10.68 11.88
C MET A 20 -1.18 -11.47 11.22
N ALA A 21 -2.32 -10.83 11.04
CA ALA A 21 -3.46 -11.42 10.32
C ALA A 21 -4.28 -10.30 9.60
N PRO A 22 -3.81 -9.84 8.40
CA PRO A 22 -2.62 -10.30 7.69
C PRO A 22 -1.32 -9.63 8.16
N GLY A 23 -0.20 -10.36 8.05
CA GLY A 23 1.16 -9.84 8.08
C GLY A 23 1.80 -10.02 6.70
N TYR A 24 2.45 -8.97 6.16
CA TYR A 24 3.11 -9.01 4.87
C TYR A 24 4.61 -8.81 5.03
N PHE A 25 5.39 -9.70 4.42
CA PHE A 25 6.83 -9.54 4.23
C PHE A 25 7.12 -9.52 2.74
N THR A 26 7.91 -8.56 2.31
CA THR A 26 8.30 -8.46 0.89
C THR A 26 9.80 -8.29 0.81
N GLU A 27 10.44 -9.21 0.12
CA GLU A 27 11.86 -9.22 -0.20
C GLU A 27 12.00 -9.02 -1.71
N SER A 28 12.93 -8.18 -2.17
CA SER A 28 13.11 -7.92 -3.58
C SER A 28 14.58 -7.81 -3.94
N LEU A 29 15.00 -8.63 -4.89
CA LEU A 29 16.28 -8.53 -5.57
C LEU A 29 16.06 -7.95 -6.98
N GLY A 30 16.81 -6.91 -7.33
CA GLY A 30 16.63 -6.26 -8.61
C GLY A 30 17.68 -5.20 -8.90
N LEU A 31 17.50 -4.51 -10.00
CA LEU A 31 18.35 -3.42 -10.47
C LEU A 31 17.65 -2.08 -10.26
N GLU A 32 18.39 -1.07 -9.82
CA GLU A 32 17.92 0.30 -9.74
C GLU A 32 18.66 1.17 -10.73
N TYR A 33 17.90 1.86 -11.58
CA TYR A 33 18.40 2.88 -12.49
C TYR A 33 17.99 4.26 -11.99
N LYS A 34 18.97 5.13 -11.79
CA LYS A 34 18.78 6.54 -11.40
C LYS A 34 19.07 7.41 -12.60
N LEU A 35 18.03 8.01 -13.18
CA LEU A 35 18.19 8.94 -14.29
C LEU A 35 18.86 10.24 -13.80
N ASP A 36 18.39 10.74 -12.65
CA ASP A 36 18.92 11.90 -11.97
C ASP A 36 18.64 11.80 -10.45
N LYS A 37 18.85 12.89 -9.71
CA LYS A 37 18.54 12.95 -8.26
C LYS A 37 17.04 12.93 -7.98
N ALA A 38 16.21 13.22 -8.98
CA ALA A 38 14.78 13.36 -8.82
C ALA A 38 14.02 12.08 -9.22
N PHE A 39 14.58 11.25 -10.12
CA PHE A 39 13.89 10.07 -10.64
C PHE A 39 14.72 8.79 -10.50
N SER A 40 14.10 7.74 -9.96
CA SER A 40 14.66 6.40 -9.96
C SER A 40 13.62 5.36 -10.41
N LEU A 41 14.10 4.34 -11.11
CA LEU A 41 13.33 3.17 -11.55
C LEU A 41 14.02 1.92 -11.03
N ARG A 42 13.28 1.10 -10.28
CA ARG A 42 13.74 -0.21 -9.80
C ARG A 42 12.95 -1.30 -10.51
N LEU A 43 13.68 -2.29 -11.01
CA LEU A 43 13.16 -3.50 -11.62
C LEU A 43 13.56 -4.68 -10.74
N GLY A 44 12.62 -5.24 -10.00
CA GLY A 44 12.80 -6.40 -9.12
C GLY A 44 12.31 -7.66 -9.82
N THR A 45 13.23 -8.49 -10.30
CA THR A 45 12.91 -9.77 -10.96
C THR A 45 12.77 -10.93 -9.99
N GLY A 46 13.31 -10.80 -8.78
CA GLY A 46 13.24 -11.77 -7.70
C GLY A 46 12.55 -11.20 -6.48
N THR A 47 11.27 -10.84 -6.60
CA THR A 47 10.48 -10.35 -5.47
C THR A 47 9.68 -11.49 -4.88
N ALA A 48 9.82 -11.73 -3.57
CA ALA A 48 9.00 -12.66 -2.82
C ALA A 48 8.09 -11.86 -1.87
N ARG A 49 6.78 -12.10 -1.94
CA ARG A 49 5.79 -11.59 -0.98
C ARG A 49 5.26 -12.75 -0.15
N GLN A 50 5.44 -12.67 1.13
CA GLN A 50 4.96 -13.64 2.09
C GLN A 50 3.76 -13.06 2.83
N THR A 51 2.62 -13.72 2.77
CA THR A 51 1.40 -13.35 3.47
C THR A 51 1.16 -14.33 4.62
N LEU A 52 1.03 -13.81 5.83
CA LEU A 52 0.80 -14.59 7.05
C LEU A 52 -0.58 -14.25 7.62
N VAL A 53 -1.36 -15.27 7.99
CA VAL A 53 -2.63 -15.10 8.70
C VAL A 53 -2.57 -15.97 9.95
N LEU A 54 -1.91 -15.48 11.02
CA LEU A 54 -1.61 -16.27 12.21
C LEU A 54 -2.79 -16.39 13.17
N ASN A 55 -3.76 -15.49 13.12
CA ASN A 55 -4.92 -15.53 14.01
C ASN A 55 -5.94 -16.57 13.55
N ASN A 56 -6.20 -17.58 14.38
CA ASN A 56 -7.13 -18.68 14.05
C ASN A 56 -8.59 -18.26 13.83
N LYS A 57 -9.00 -17.05 14.28
CA LYS A 57 -10.34 -16.51 14.03
C LYS A 57 -10.47 -15.91 12.62
N ILE A 58 -9.33 -15.55 12.01
CA ILE A 58 -9.25 -14.89 10.70
C ILE A 58 -8.71 -15.86 9.64
N ALA A 59 -7.83 -16.78 10.03
CA ALA A 59 -7.26 -17.77 9.12
C ALA A 59 -8.36 -18.57 8.39
N PRO A 60 -8.18 -18.83 7.07
CA PRO A 60 -9.15 -19.58 6.31
C PRO A 60 -9.31 -20.99 6.88
N LYS A 61 -10.55 -21.38 7.12
CA LYS A 61 -10.87 -22.72 7.64
C LYS A 61 -10.90 -23.73 6.50
N GLU A 62 -10.65 -25.01 6.82
CA GLU A 62 -10.80 -26.09 5.84
C GLU A 62 -12.20 -26.07 5.22
N GLY A 63 -12.28 -26.13 3.88
CA GLY A 63 -13.54 -26.05 3.14
C GLY A 63 -14.17 -24.66 3.05
N GLY A 64 -13.51 -23.61 3.57
CA GLY A 64 -13.94 -22.21 3.47
C GLY A 64 -13.40 -21.50 2.23
N SER A 65 -13.61 -20.19 2.16
CA SER A 65 -13.02 -19.33 1.13
C SER A 65 -11.59 -18.90 1.52
N GLU A 66 -10.81 -18.51 0.53
CA GLU A 66 -9.52 -17.86 0.74
C GLU A 66 -9.67 -16.58 1.57
N VAL A 67 -8.66 -16.31 2.40
CA VAL A 67 -8.61 -15.10 3.20
C VAL A 67 -7.26 -14.44 2.97
N TYR A 68 -7.24 -13.21 2.43
CA TYR A 68 -6.04 -12.49 2.00
C TYR A 68 -5.18 -13.29 1.01
N GLY A 69 -5.84 -14.06 0.10
CA GLY A 69 -5.17 -14.95 -0.86
C GLY A 69 -4.54 -16.20 -0.24
N VAL A 70 -4.70 -16.44 1.06
CA VAL A 70 -4.25 -17.67 1.73
C VAL A 70 -5.31 -18.73 1.57
N GLU A 71 -4.91 -19.89 1.05
CA GLU A 71 -5.80 -21.02 0.79
C GLU A 71 -6.43 -21.61 2.06
N PRO A 72 -7.62 -22.24 1.94
CA PRO A 72 -8.29 -22.91 3.04
C PRO A 72 -7.36 -23.89 3.78
N GLY A 73 -7.39 -23.83 5.11
CA GLY A 73 -6.55 -24.68 5.97
C GLY A 73 -5.08 -24.24 6.09
N LYS A 74 -4.64 -23.24 5.34
CA LYS A 74 -3.29 -22.69 5.41
C LYS A 74 -3.26 -21.38 6.21
N LYS A 75 -2.08 -20.98 6.66
CA LYS A 75 -1.82 -19.71 7.37
C LYS A 75 -0.75 -18.87 6.68
N PHE A 76 -0.22 -19.37 5.59
CA PHE A 76 0.91 -18.80 4.88
C PHE A 76 0.72 -18.94 3.38
N ARG A 77 1.02 -17.86 2.66
CA ARG A 77 1.14 -17.82 1.20
C ARG A 77 2.48 -17.19 0.86
N ASN A 78 3.14 -17.72 -0.17
CA ASN A 78 4.37 -17.14 -0.72
C ASN A 78 4.19 -16.94 -2.21
N ASP A 79 4.27 -15.69 -2.64
CA ASP A 79 4.16 -15.30 -4.03
C ASP A 79 5.52 -14.81 -4.53
N LEU A 80 5.94 -15.34 -5.65
CA LEU A 80 7.10 -14.87 -6.39
C LEU A 80 6.62 -13.97 -7.51
N ALA A 81 7.21 -12.81 -7.65
CA ALA A 81 6.72 -11.78 -8.53
C ALA A 81 7.82 -10.97 -9.20
N PHE A 82 7.45 -10.32 -10.27
CA PHE A 82 8.15 -9.20 -10.85
C PHE A 82 7.62 -7.90 -10.24
N GLN A 83 8.52 -7.01 -9.85
CA GLN A 83 8.16 -5.72 -9.26
C GLN A 83 8.80 -4.57 -10.03
N ILE A 84 8.01 -3.56 -10.35
CA ILE A 84 8.49 -2.27 -10.83
C ILE A 84 8.19 -1.23 -9.77
N THR A 85 9.18 -0.42 -9.40
CA THR A 85 8.99 0.74 -8.55
C THR A 85 9.61 1.96 -9.20
N ALA A 86 8.80 2.96 -9.52
CA ALA A 86 9.25 4.25 -10.01
C ALA A 86 9.05 5.30 -8.92
N ASN A 87 10.09 6.09 -8.62
CA ASN A 87 10.02 7.18 -7.66
C ASN A 87 10.38 8.49 -8.36
N LEU A 88 9.62 9.52 -8.08
CA LEU A 88 9.86 10.90 -8.49
C LEU A 88 9.82 11.79 -7.25
N ASP A 89 10.85 12.61 -7.05
CA ASP A 89 10.90 13.66 -6.02
C ASP A 89 11.50 14.92 -6.65
N ARG A 90 10.65 15.85 -7.08
CA ARG A 90 11.07 17.00 -7.86
C ARG A 90 10.49 18.29 -7.31
N ASN A 91 11.36 19.28 -7.16
CA ASN A 91 10.92 20.65 -6.93
C ASN A 91 10.43 21.26 -8.25
N LEU A 92 9.13 21.53 -8.34
CA LEU A 92 8.50 22.20 -9.49
C LEU A 92 8.79 23.70 -9.46
N SER A 93 8.93 24.27 -8.25
CA SER A 93 9.38 25.64 -8.00
C SER A 93 10.08 25.71 -6.64
N GLN A 94 10.52 26.93 -6.25
CA GLN A 94 11.16 27.15 -4.94
C GLN A 94 10.26 26.76 -3.76
N ASN A 95 8.95 26.85 -3.94
CA ASN A 95 7.96 26.61 -2.89
C ASN A 95 7.06 25.41 -3.14
N LEU A 96 7.23 24.70 -4.27
CA LEU A 96 6.36 23.59 -4.65
C LEU A 96 7.19 22.35 -4.95
N ASN A 97 6.93 21.28 -4.21
CA ASN A 97 7.54 19.97 -4.39
C ASN A 97 6.48 18.95 -4.78
N LEU A 98 6.82 18.10 -5.75
CA LEU A 98 6.03 16.94 -6.17
C LEU A 98 6.80 15.67 -5.84
N LYS A 99 6.15 14.76 -5.11
CA LYS A 99 6.59 13.38 -4.94
C LYS A 99 5.57 12.45 -5.55
N ALA A 100 6.03 11.50 -6.34
CA ALA A 100 5.18 10.44 -6.84
C ALA A 100 5.92 9.11 -6.71
N ARG A 101 5.19 8.06 -6.34
CA ARG A 101 5.69 6.70 -6.29
C ARG A 101 4.68 5.78 -6.95
N TYR A 102 5.12 5.09 -7.98
CA TYR A 102 4.36 4.03 -8.62
C TYR A 102 4.97 2.68 -8.26
N ASN A 103 4.14 1.74 -7.91
CA ASN A 103 4.55 0.36 -7.62
C ASN A 103 3.62 -0.58 -8.37
N LEU A 104 4.21 -1.47 -9.17
CA LEU A 104 3.54 -2.57 -9.84
C LEU A 104 4.13 -3.87 -9.29
N PHE A 105 3.28 -4.82 -8.94
CA PHE A 105 3.65 -6.15 -8.49
C PHE A 105 2.86 -7.17 -9.32
N ALA A 106 3.55 -7.96 -10.12
CA ALA A 106 2.96 -8.98 -10.98
C ALA A 106 3.42 -10.36 -10.50
N ASP A 107 2.50 -11.16 -9.96
CA ASP A 107 2.78 -12.55 -9.58
C ASP A 107 3.15 -13.34 -10.84
N TYR A 108 4.22 -14.16 -10.78
CA TYR A 108 4.60 -15.03 -11.89
C TYR A 108 3.55 -16.10 -12.22
N LYS A 109 2.63 -16.40 -11.27
CA LYS A 109 1.53 -17.32 -11.53
C LYS A 109 0.38 -16.65 -12.29
N ASP A 110 0.20 -15.34 -12.10
CA ASP A 110 -0.81 -14.53 -12.80
C ASP A 110 -0.28 -13.14 -13.09
N VAL A 111 0.42 -13.01 -14.22
CA VAL A 111 0.99 -11.73 -14.67
C VAL A 111 -0.04 -10.83 -15.36
N THR A 112 -1.24 -11.34 -15.62
CA THR A 112 -2.27 -10.64 -16.40
C THR A 112 -3.03 -9.62 -15.57
N ASP A 113 -3.04 -9.79 -14.25
CA ASP A 113 -3.78 -8.92 -13.32
C ASP A 113 -2.89 -8.44 -12.15
N PRO A 114 -1.92 -7.54 -12.41
CA PRO A 114 -0.96 -7.11 -11.42
C PRO A 114 -1.56 -6.14 -10.39
N ASP A 115 -1.07 -6.23 -9.15
CA ASP A 115 -1.31 -5.20 -8.14
C ASP A 115 -0.65 -3.89 -8.57
N GLN A 116 -1.36 -2.78 -8.44
CA GLN A 116 -0.86 -1.46 -8.81
C GLN A 116 -1.14 -0.45 -7.70
N ARG A 117 -0.15 0.38 -7.41
CA ARG A 117 -0.29 1.46 -6.45
C ARG A 117 0.43 2.71 -6.95
N LEU A 118 -0.29 3.82 -6.93
CA LEU A 118 0.24 5.15 -7.19
C LEU A 118 0.00 6.05 -5.98
N ASP A 119 1.07 6.52 -5.39
CA ASP A 119 1.06 7.53 -4.34
C ASP A 119 1.55 8.85 -4.95
N VAL A 120 0.80 9.94 -4.79
CA VAL A 120 1.17 11.29 -5.23
C VAL A 120 1.06 12.25 -4.06
N THR A 121 2.08 13.07 -3.85
CA THR A 121 2.09 14.10 -2.80
C THR A 121 2.62 15.40 -3.38
N VAL A 122 1.83 16.46 -3.22
CA VAL A 122 2.21 17.83 -3.57
C VAL A 122 2.33 18.63 -2.30
N THR A 123 3.49 19.22 -2.06
CA THR A 123 3.75 20.08 -0.88
C THR A 123 4.03 21.49 -1.35
N ALA A 124 3.24 22.45 -0.87
CA ALA A 124 3.42 23.88 -1.11
C ALA A 124 3.87 24.57 0.19
N LYS A 125 5.02 25.26 0.15
CA LYS A 125 5.47 26.14 1.23
C LYS A 125 4.81 27.50 1.06
N ILE A 126 3.84 27.83 1.92
CA ILE A 126 3.11 29.09 1.87
C ILE A 126 3.93 30.22 2.51
N THR A 127 4.58 29.90 3.63
CA THR A 127 5.52 30.78 4.31
C THR A 127 6.73 29.97 4.79
N LYS A 128 7.70 30.63 5.45
CA LYS A 128 8.82 29.93 6.10
C LYS A 128 8.38 28.98 7.22
N LEU A 129 7.19 29.19 7.78
CA LEU A 129 6.66 28.44 8.92
C LEU A 129 5.50 27.53 8.54
N VAL A 130 4.81 27.79 7.42
CA VAL A 130 3.57 27.12 7.05
C VAL A 130 3.75 26.39 5.73
N SER A 131 3.38 25.12 5.71
CA SER A 131 3.28 24.30 4.49
C SER A 131 1.91 23.65 4.38
N VAL A 132 1.44 23.46 3.15
CA VAL A 132 0.22 22.71 2.83
C VAL A 132 0.62 21.51 1.97
N THR A 133 0.09 20.35 2.30
CA THR A 133 0.36 19.10 1.59
C THR A 133 -0.96 18.46 1.16
N ALA A 134 -1.09 18.22 -0.14
CA ALA A 134 -2.15 17.41 -0.71
C ALA A 134 -1.56 16.05 -1.11
N SER A 135 -2.21 14.97 -0.72
CA SER A 135 -1.80 13.61 -1.10
C SER A 135 -2.98 12.83 -1.67
N GLY A 136 -2.67 11.96 -2.62
CA GLY A 136 -3.61 11.02 -3.21
C GLY A 136 -2.96 9.66 -3.35
N VAL A 137 -3.74 8.61 -3.14
CA VAL A 137 -3.34 7.22 -3.35
C VAL A 137 -4.38 6.56 -4.22
N VAL A 138 -3.93 5.91 -5.28
CA VAL A 138 -4.73 5.02 -6.11
C VAL A 138 -4.18 3.62 -5.94
N PHE A 139 -5.03 2.67 -5.64
CA PHE A 139 -4.64 1.29 -5.38
C PHE A 139 -5.59 0.33 -6.11
N TYR A 140 -5.02 -0.64 -6.78
CA TYR A 140 -5.71 -1.75 -7.42
C TYR A 140 -5.05 -3.05 -6.97
N ASP A 141 -5.87 -4.00 -6.53
CA ASP A 141 -5.47 -5.33 -6.12
C ASP A 141 -6.64 -6.27 -6.43
N PRO A 142 -6.47 -7.23 -7.34
CA PRO A 142 -7.54 -8.14 -7.77
C PRO A 142 -8.03 -9.04 -6.63
N ASP A 143 -7.14 -9.38 -5.68
CA ASP A 143 -7.46 -10.22 -4.52
C ASP A 143 -8.29 -9.46 -3.46
N GLN A 144 -8.43 -8.14 -3.60
CA GLN A 144 -9.16 -7.30 -2.66
C GLN A 144 -10.39 -6.64 -3.29
N GLN A 145 -11.47 -6.54 -2.52
CA GLN A 145 -12.71 -5.82 -2.89
C GLN A 145 -13.22 -6.12 -4.31
N ASN A 146 -13.12 -7.38 -4.75
CA ASN A 146 -13.56 -7.81 -6.08
C ASN A 146 -12.87 -7.08 -7.23
N GLY A 147 -11.58 -6.76 -7.11
CA GLY A 147 -10.79 -6.12 -8.15
C GLY A 147 -11.22 -4.68 -8.45
N ARG A 148 -11.71 -3.92 -7.46
CA ARG A 148 -12.08 -2.52 -7.66
C ARG A 148 -10.92 -1.60 -7.33
N VAL A 149 -10.76 -0.57 -8.17
CA VAL A 149 -9.81 0.51 -7.88
C VAL A 149 -10.25 1.27 -6.63
N GLN A 150 -9.34 1.41 -5.69
CA GLN A 150 -9.53 2.14 -4.46
C GLN A 150 -8.81 3.49 -4.55
N PHE A 151 -9.44 4.52 -4.03
CA PHE A 151 -8.89 5.87 -4.02
C PHE A 151 -8.96 6.47 -2.62
N SER A 152 -7.88 7.14 -2.23
CA SER A 152 -7.79 7.89 -0.98
C SER A 152 -7.14 9.24 -1.23
N GLN A 153 -7.61 10.27 -0.55
CA GLN A 153 -7.02 11.61 -0.62
C GLN A 153 -6.95 12.24 0.77
N ALA A 154 -5.94 13.07 0.98
CA ALA A 154 -5.80 13.85 2.19
C ALA A 154 -5.25 15.25 1.87
N LEU A 155 -5.71 16.24 2.65
CA LEU A 155 -5.17 17.58 2.67
C LEU A 155 -4.73 17.88 4.10
N SER A 156 -3.48 18.32 4.26
CA SER A 156 -2.92 18.64 5.58
C SER A 156 -2.18 19.97 5.55
N MET A 157 -2.15 20.63 6.70
CA MET A 157 -1.37 21.85 6.94
C MET A 157 -0.38 21.58 8.06
N GLY A 158 0.89 21.88 7.81
CA GLY A 158 1.98 21.72 8.76
C GLY A 158 2.59 23.04 9.17
N LEU A 159 3.01 23.14 10.44
CA LEU A 159 3.82 24.22 10.98
C LEU A 159 5.25 23.70 11.17
N ILE A 160 6.24 24.43 10.61
CA ILE A 160 7.65 24.12 10.74
C ILE A 160 8.31 25.23 11.54
N TYR A 161 8.87 24.89 12.68
CA TYR A 161 9.67 25.82 13.49
C TYR A 161 11.11 25.29 13.58
N SER A 162 12.08 26.09 13.13
CA SER A 162 13.51 25.76 13.22
C SER A 162 14.15 26.61 14.29
N LEU A 163 14.69 25.97 15.32
CA LEU A 163 15.51 26.65 16.32
C LEU A 163 16.82 27.12 15.66
N PRO A 164 17.19 28.39 15.82
CA PRO A 164 18.51 28.84 15.38
C PRO A 164 19.60 28.09 16.18
N LYS A 165 20.59 27.59 15.46
CA LYS A 165 21.79 27.01 16.09
C LYS A 165 22.67 28.10 16.66
#